data_a00dbd0d731be74a29b2faf7cfdd0bee
#
_entry.id   a00dbd0d731be74a29b2faf7cfdd0bee
#
_cell.length_a   1.000
_cell.length_b   1.000
_cell.length_c   1.000
_cell.angle_alpha   90.00
_cell.angle_beta   90.00
_cell.angle_gamma   90.00
#
_symmetry.space_group_name_H-M   'P 1'
#
loop_
_entity.id
_entity.type
_entity.pdbx_description
1 polymer ?
#
loop_
_entity_poly.entity_id
_entity_poly.type
_entity_poly.pdbx_seq_one_letter_code
_entity_poly.pdbx_strand_id
1 'polypeptide(L)'
;MLHEVSFASFNGRDQVQGWIYVPACKPKGIVQVIHGFGEHSRRYLHMISAFLDAGYIVAADDHVGHGKTAMINDVWGDWGDKGPHTMMEDEHTLKGIVCEKYPDLPYFLFGHSMGSFITRDFIAKYGDELTGATICGTTGIFRGAKEVGEKLKEVIDAGHGEEFNPEFAGELMGWMCERCGEISIGNEWICADTYVQRDHAEDPFDAFTRPTSNRSIYDFIQMMEQIEGTKWAEKVPIDLPIYNIAGDQDPVGEYGVGVYQVSNWLIQTGHTVTTKLYSGYRHEIHNYAEIKNEVEAGIIAFMDGILS
;
A
#
# COMPACT_ATOMS: atom_id res chain seq x y z
N MET A 1 18.79 -11.64 -9.72
CA MET A 1 18.24 -11.65 -11.11
C MET A 1 16.92 -10.89 -11.11
N LEU A 2 16.50 -10.38 -12.28
CA LEU A 2 15.21 -9.69 -12.44
C LEU A 2 14.40 -10.38 -13.53
N HIS A 3 13.14 -10.69 -13.25
CA HIS A 3 12.16 -11.13 -14.25
C HIS A 3 11.05 -10.11 -14.33
N GLU A 4 10.77 -9.62 -15.51
CA GLU A 4 9.58 -8.83 -15.78
C GLU A 4 8.41 -9.77 -16.01
N VAL A 5 7.26 -9.42 -15.46
CA VAL A 5 5.99 -10.15 -15.63
C VAL A 5 4.89 -9.18 -16.04
N SER A 6 3.97 -9.64 -16.86
CA SER A 6 2.79 -8.86 -17.22
C SER A 6 1.58 -9.81 -17.21
N PHE A 7 0.47 -9.33 -16.66
CA PHE A 7 -0.76 -10.11 -16.57
C PHE A 7 -1.99 -9.23 -16.73
N ALA A 8 -3.10 -9.83 -17.13
CA ALA A 8 -4.36 -9.11 -17.27
C ALA A 8 -4.89 -8.72 -15.89
N SER A 9 -5.22 -7.44 -15.70
CA SER A 9 -5.85 -6.95 -14.49
C SER A 9 -7.26 -7.54 -14.29
N PHE A 10 -7.67 -7.65 -13.06
CA PHE A 10 -9.04 -7.97 -12.65
C PHE A 10 -10.06 -6.99 -13.23
N ASN A 11 -9.67 -5.75 -13.52
CA ASN A 11 -10.54 -4.79 -14.17
C ASN A 11 -10.95 -5.19 -15.62
N GLY A 12 -10.28 -6.19 -16.21
CA GLY A 12 -10.59 -6.72 -17.53
C GLY A 12 -10.20 -5.82 -18.70
N ARG A 13 -9.57 -4.68 -18.44
CA ARG A 13 -9.13 -3.67 -19.42
C ARG A 13 -7.62 -3.61 -19.57
N ASP A 14 -6.92 -3.56 -18.45
CA ASP A 14 -5.52 -3.20 -18.39
C ASP A 14 -4.58 -4.41 -18.27
N GLN A 15 -3.33 -4.23 -18.70
CA GLN A 15 -2.23 -5.14 -18.42
C GLN A 15 -1.41 -4.58 -17.27
N VAL A 16 -1.29 -5.33 -16.18
CA VAL A 16 -0.45 -4.97 -15.03
C VAL A 16 1.00 -5.34 -15.33
N GLN A 17 1.93 -4.42 -15.04
CA GLN A 17 3.36 -4.63 -15.15
C GLN A 17 3.97 -4.89 -13.77
N GLY A 18 4.61 -6.04 -13.61
CA GLY A 18 5.26 -6.42 -12.38
C GLY A 18 6.70 -6.91 -12.57
N TRP A 19 7.38 -7.13 -11.46
CA TRP A 19 8.78 -7.55 -11.39
C TRP A 19 8.97 -8.60 -10.29
N ILE A 20 9.80 -9.60 -10.58
CA ILE A 20 10.26 -10.58 -9.60
C ILE A 20 11.78 -10.46 -9.49
N TYR A 21 12.25 -9.96 -8.37
CA TYR A 21 13.66 -9.83 -8.04
C TYR A 21 14.12 -11.07 -7.29
N VAL A 22 15.20 -11.70 -7.72
CA VAL A 22 15.68 -12.96 -7.16
C VAL A 22 17.08 -12.78 -6.58
N PRO A 23 17.29 -13.15 -5.29
CA PRO A 23 18.59 -13.01 -4.65
C PRO A 23 19.68 -13.90 -5.30
N ALA A 24 20.94 -13.60 -5.02
CA ALA A 24 22.08 -14.37 -5.50
C ALA A 24 22.40 -15.59 -4.61
N CYS A 25 21.47 -16.01 -3.75
CA CYS A 25 21.55 -17.16 -2.86
C CYS A 25 20.28 -18.02 -2.99
N LYS A 26 20.24 -19.17 -2.31
CA LYS A 26 19.01 -19.96 -2.20
C LYS A 26 17.98 -19.15 -1.39
N PRO A 27 16.82 -18.83 -1.95
CA PRO A 27 15.83 -18.04 -1.25
C PRO A 27 15.22 -18.81 -0.07
N LYS A 28 14.91 -18.05 1.00
CA LYS A 28 14.27 -18.58 2.22
C LYS A 28 12.79 -18.22 2.33
N GLY A 29 12.30 -17.33 1.48
CA GLY A 29 10.93 -16.88 1.42
C GLY A 29 10.73 -15.84 0.32
N ILE A 30 9.50 -15.37 0.20
CA ILE A 30 9.07 -14.35 -0.77
C ILE A 30 8.45 -13.20 0.02
N VAL A 31 8.73 -11.96 -0.37
CA VAL A 31 8.02 -10.78 0.11
C VAL A 31 7.46 -10.01 -1.08
N GLN A 32 6.15 -9.74 -1.07
CA GLN A 32 5.49 -8.90 -2.08
C GLN A 32 5.33 -7.50 -1.54
N VAL A 33 5.83 -6.52 -2.29
CA VAL A 33 5.81 -5.09 -1.95
C VAL A 33 4.66 -4.44 -2.70
N ILE A 34 3.72 -3.87 -1.96
CA ILE A 34 2.49 -3.24 -2.42
C ILE A 34 2.59 -1.73 -2.17
N HIS A 35 2.71 -0.94 -3.23
CA HIS A 35 2.96 0.50 -3.15
C HIS A 35 1.71 1.32 -2.80
N GLY A 36 1.89 2.61 -2.50
CA GLY A 36 0.84 3.55 -2.11
C GLY A 36 0.14 4.26 -3.27
N PHE A 37 -0.80 5.15 -2.90
CA PHE A 37 -1.54 5.98 -3.83
C PHE A 37 -0.62 6.99 -4.53
N GLY A 38 -0.73 7.11 -5.85
CA GLY A 38 -0.04 8.11 -6.64
C GLY A 38 1.47 7.90 -6.79
N GLU A 39 1.97 6.73 -6.40
CA GLU A 39 3.37 6.34 -6.52
C GLU A 39 3.55 5.04 -7.34
N HIS A 40 4.69 4.39 -7.26
CA HIS A 40 5.00 3.15 -7.97
C HIS A 40 6.05 2.31 -7.24
N SER A 41 6.13 1.01 -7.56
CA SER A 41 6.98 0.03 -6.86
C SER A 41 8.48 0.33 -6.90
N ARG A 42 9.00 1.05 -7.90
CA ARG A 42 10.43 1.35 -8.02
C ARG A 42 10.92 2.38 -7.00
N ARG A 43 10.03 3.08 -6.29
CA ARG A 43 10.40 3.93 -5.14
C ARG A 43 10.90 3.10 -3.94
N TYR A 44 10.70 1.78 -3.98
CA TYR A 44 11.13 0.82 -2.95
C TYR A 44 12.43 0.09 -3.27
N LEU A 45 13.22 0.51 -4.28
CA LEU A 45 14.42 -0.20 -4.72
C LEU A 45 15.45 -0.46 -3.62
N HIS A 46 15.65 0.48 -2.68
CA HIS A 46 16.56 0.27 -1.56
C HIS A 46 16.04 -0.84 -0.61
N MET A 47 14.76 -0.87 -0.31
CA MET A 47 14.11 -1.91 0.50
C MET A 47 14.13 -3.27 -0.23
N ILE A 48 13.86 -3.29 -1.53
CA ILE A 48 14.00 -4.48 -2.38
C ILE A 48 15.42 -5.04 -2.28
N SER A 49 16.45 -4.17 -2.36
CA SER A 49 17.84 -4.60 -2.20
C SER A 49 18.10 -5.19 -0.82
N ALA A 50 17.62 -4.58 0.26
CA ALA A 50 17.77 -5.09 1.62
C ALA A 50 17.11 -6.47 1.79
N PHE A 51 15.92 -6.68 1.23
CA PHE A 51 15.26 -7.99 1.27
C PHE A 51 16.00 -9.06 0.44
N LEU A 52 16.55 -8.69 -0.72
CA LEU A 52 17.39 -9.58 -1.53
C LEU A 52 18.67 -9.99 -0.78
N ASP A 53 19.34 -9.05 -0.12
CA ASP A 53 20.54 -9.29 0.69
C ASP A 53 20.21 -10.20 1.90
N ALA A 54 19.01 -10.09 2.44
CA ALA A 54 18.51 -10.98 3.49
C ALA A 54 18.06 -12.38 2.97
N GLY A 55 18.08 -12.60 1.66
CA GLY A 55 17.76 -13.90 1.04
C GLY A 55 16.29 -14.10 0.70
N TYR A 56 15.51 -13.04 0.57
CA TYR A 56 14.13 -13.11 0.10
C TYR A 56 14.03 -12.84 -1.41
N ILE A 57 13.15 -13.54 -2.11
CA ILE A 57 12.63 -13.10 -3.40
C ILE A 57 11.71 -11.91 -3.13
N VAL A 58 11.75 -10.90 -3.99
CA VAL A 58 10.82 -9.77 -3.90
C VAL A 58 9.94 -9.73 -5.14
N ALA A 59 8.63 -9.68 -4.94
CA ALA A 59 7.67 -9.39 -5.99
C ALA A 59 7.11 -7.99 -5.80
N ALA A 60 6.85 -7.27 -6.88
CA ALA A 60 6.19 -5.98 -6.87
C ALA A 60 5.59 -5.70 -8.24
N ASP A 61 4.49 -4.97 -8.31
CA ASP A 61 3.93 -4.43 -9.52
C ASP A 61 3.72 -2.91 -9.41
N ASP A 62 3.31 -2.30 -10.49
CA ASP A 62 2.70 -0.98 -10.49
C ASP A 62 1.19 -1.18 -10.72
N HIS A 63 0.37 -0.72 -9.78
CA HIS A 63 -1.09 -0.90 -9.84
C HIS A 63 -1.73 -0.29 -11.08
N VAL A 64 -2.94 -0.73 -11.42
CA VAL A 64 -3.75 -0.06 -12.45
C VAL A 64 -3.87 1.44 -12.17
N GLY A 65 -3.73 2.25 -13.20
CA GLY A 65 -3.71 3.71 -13.08
C GLY A 65 -2.42 4.32 -12.53
N HIS A 66 -1.38 3.52 -12.22
CA HIS A 66 -0.13 3.95 -11.61
C HIS A 66 1.11 3.50 -12.43
N GLY A 67 2.17 4.26 -12.31
CA GLY A 67 3.52 3.90 -12.71
C GLY A 67 3.64 3.38 -14.15
N LYS A 68 4.35 2.26 -14.30
CA LYS A 68 4.58 1.62 -15.60
C LYS A 68 3.31 1.00 -16.18
N THR A 69 2.43 0.49 -15.33
CA THR A 69 1.11 -0.04 -15.75
C THR A 69 0.28 1.06 -16.40
N ALA A 70 0.16 2.23 -15.79
CA ALA A 70 -0.53 3.36 -16.41
C ALA A 70 0.10 3.78 -17.72
N MET A 71 1.44 3.79 -17.79
CA MET A 71 2.17 4.18 -18.99
C MET A 71 1.91 3.24 -20.18
N ILE A 72 1.92 1.91 -19.96
CA ILE A 72 1.75 0.94 -21.08
C ILE A 72 0.29 0.86 -21.58
N ASN A 73 -0.68 1.14 -20.70
CA ASN A 73 -2.09 1.17 -21.06
C ASN A 73 -2.59 2.55 -21.51
N ASP A 74 -1.74 3.59 -21.35
CA ASP A 74 -2.11 5.00 -21.55
C ASP A 74 -3.34 5.42 -20.69
N VAL A 75 -3.41 4.89 -19.47
CA VAL A 75 -4.51 5.11 -18.50
C VAL A 75 -3.94 5.48 -17.14
N TRP A 76 -4.08 6.75 -16.75
CA TRP A 76 -3.60 7.28 -15.48
C TRP A 76 -4.77 7.64 -14.57
N GLY A 77 -4.65 7.28 -13.28
CA GLY A 77 -5.61 7.65 -12.25
C GLY A 77 -7.01 7.05 -12.42
N ASP A 78 -7.16 6.04 -13.27
CA ASP A 78 -8.40 5.30 -13.45
C ASP A 78 -8.17 3.79 -13.32
N TRP A 79 -8.90 3.15 -12.39
CA TRP A 79 -8.73 1.74 -12.01
C TRP A 79 -9.77 0.82 -12.65
N GLY A 80 -10.67 1.38 -13.45
CA GLY A 80 -11.77 0.67 -14.09
C GLY A 80 -13.05 0.65 -13.26
N ASP A 81 -13.95 -0.29 -13.55
CA ASP A 81 -15.32 -0.35 -13.02
C ASP A 81 -15.65 -1.62 -12.22
N LYS A 82 -14.63 -2.41 -11.84
CA LYS A 82 -14.81 -3.67 -11.10
C LYS A 82 -14.86 -3.51 -9.58
N GLY A 83 -14.76 -2.27 -9.10
CA GLY A 83 -14.94 -1.93 -7.70
C GLY A 83 -13.69 -2.02 -6.83
N PRO A 84 -13.85 -1.87 -5.51
CA PRO A 84 -12.77 -1.60 -4.56
C PRO A 84 -11.73 -2.71 -4.42
N HIS A 85 -12.04 -3.94 -4.83
CA HIS A 85 -11.13 -5.08 -4.70
C HIS A 85 -10.18 -5.25 -5.90
N THR A 86 -10.27 -4.41 -6.93
CA THR A 86 -9.51 -4.57 -8.19
C THR A 86 -8.02 -4.76 -7.94
N MET A 87 -7.39 -3.84 -7.20
CA MET A 87 -5.94 -3.93 -6.94
C MET A 87 -5.59 -5.14 -6.06
N MET A 88 -6.42 -5.47 -5.07
CA MET A 88 -6.19 -6.64 -4.22
C MET A 88 -6.24 -7.95 -5.03
N GLU A 89 -7.14 -8.08 -6.00
CA GLU A 89 -7.22 -9.24 -6.90
C GLU A 89 -6.01 -9.30 -7.86
N ASP A 90 -5.51 -8.14 -8.30
CA ASP A 90 -4.29 -8.05 -9.10
C ASP A 90 -3.07 -8.52 -8.29
N GLU A 91 -2.96 -8.11 -7.02
CA GLU A 91 -1.93 -8.58 -6.10
C GLU A 91 -2.00 -10.10 -5.85
N HIS A 92 -3.21 -10.66 -5.74
CA HIS A 92 -3.40 -12.10 -5.63
C HIS A 92 -3.00 -12.85 -6.91
N THR A 93 -3.26 -12.25 -8.08
CA THR A 93 -2.81 -12.76 -9.38
C THR A 93 -1.27 -12.79 -9.45
N LEU A 94 -0.61 -11.69 -9.06
CA LEU A 94 0.86 -11.63 -8.99
C LEU A 94 1.41 -12.71 -8.06
N LYS A 95 0.82 -12.86 -6.87
CA LYS A 95 1.20 -13.95 -5.93
C LYS A 95 1.12 -15.32 -6.61
N GLY A 96 0.04 -15.60 -7.33
CA GLY A 96 -0.12 -16.86 -8.07
C GLY A 96 1.02 -17.11 -9.07
N ILE A 97 1.39 -16.09 -9.86
CA ILE A 97 2.50 -16.15 -10.82
C ILE A 97 3.84 -16.44 -10.11
N VAL A 98 4.06 -15.80 -8.97
CA VAL A 98 5.31 -16.00 -8.19
C VAL A 98 5.35 -17.40 -7.58
N CYS A 99 4.25 -17.86 -7.00
CA CYS A 99 4.15 -19.19 -6.39
C CYS A 99 4.27 -20.33 -7.42
N GLU A 100 3.77 -20.15 -8.64
CA GLU A 100 3.97 -21.11 -9.74
C GLU A 100 5.46 -21.28 -10.06
N LYS A 101 6.22 -20.18 -10.04
CA LYS A 101 7.65 -20.18 -10.35
C LYS A 101 8.52 -20.60 -9.17
N TYR A 102 8.09 -20.31 -7.94
CA TYR A 102 8.83 -20.59 -6.70
C TYR A 102 7.88 -21.22 -5.67
N PRO A 103 7.49 -22.49 -5.89
CA PRO A 103 6.56 -23.17 -5.00
C PRO A 103 7.17 -23.42 -3.62
N ASP A 104 6.31 -23.63 -2.64
CA ASP A 104 6.63 -24.09 -1.28
C ASP A 104 7.49 -23.09 -0.44
N LEU A 105 7.69 -21.87 -0.91
CA LEU A 105 8.35 -20.84 -0.12
C LEU A 105 7.35 -20.07 0.75
N PRO A 106 7.73 -19.76 2.02
CA PRO A 106 6.96 -18.86 2.87
C PRO A 106 6.69 -17.52 2.16
N TYR A 107 5.45 -17.01 2.25
CA TYR A 107 5.01 -15.82 1.52
C TYR A 107 4.59 -14.72 2.48
N PHE A 108 5.19 -13.54 2.33
CA PHE A 108 4.93 -12.35 3.14
C PHE A 108 4.42 -11.21 2.27
N LEU A 109 3.59 -10.35 2.85
CA LEU A 109 3.22 -9.06 2.27
C LEU A 109 3.86 -7.91 3.04
N PHE A 110 4.25 -6.88 2.30
CA PHE A 110 4.55 -5.55 2.80
C PHE A 110 3.73 -4.56 2.01
N GLY A 111 2.82 -3.82 2.67
CA GLY A 111 2.04 -2.76 2.03
C GLY A 111 2.22 -1.43 2.71
N HIS A 112 2.42 -0.37 1.92
CA HIS A 112 2.57 1.00 2.40
C HIS A 112 1.40 1.88 1.97
N SER A 113 0.87 2.73 2.85
CA SER A 113 -0.20 3.68 2.53
C SER A 113 -1.44 2.98 1.95
N MET A 114 -1.89 3.33 0.75
CA MET A 114 -2.92 2.59 0.01
C MET A 114 -2.57 1.10 -0.08
N GLY A 115 -1.30 0.75 -0.31
CA GLY A 115 -0.84 -0.64 -0.28
C GLY A 115 -1.06 -1.33 1.07
N SER A 116 -1.07 -0.58 2.18
CA SER A 116 -1.44 -1.12 3.49
C SER A 116 -2.93 -1.44 3.60
N PHE A 117 -3.80 -0.67 2.92
CA PHE A 117 -5.23 -0.95 2.84
C PHE A 117 -5.50 -2.16 1.94
N ILE A 118 -4.81 -2.24 0.78
CA ILE A 118 -4.84 -3.42 -0.09
C ILE A 118 -4.37 -4.66 0.67
N THR A 119 -3.28 -4.57 1.46
CA THR A 119 -2.81 -5.68 2.31
C THR A 119 -3.86 -6.09 3.33
N ARG A 120 -4.56 -5.16 3.95
CA ARG A 120 -5.64 -5.45 4.92
C ARG A 120 -6.85 -6.11 4.26
N ASP A 121 -7.20 -5.72 3.05
CA ASP A 121 -8.23 -6.39 2.23
C ASP A 121 -7.78 -7.81 1.86
N PHE A 122 -6.53 -7.95 1.40
CA PHE A 122 -5.92 -9.22 1.03
C PHE A 122 -5.90 -10.23 2.18
N ILE A 123 -5.44 -9.84 3.37
CA ILE A 123 -5.35 -10.76 4.52
C ILE A 123 -6.72 -11.17 5.05
N ALA A 124 -7.77 -10.38 4.83
CA ALA A 124 -9.14 -10.74 5.18
C ALA A 124 -9.74 -11.79 4.23
N LYS A 125 -9.25 -11.87 2.98
CA LYS A 125 -9.77 -12.79 1.96
C LYS A 125 -8.86 -13.98 1.71
N TYR A 126 -7.57 -13.76 1.67
CA TYR A 126 -6.53 -14.72 1.26
C TYR A 126 -5.44 -14.92 2.33
N GLY A 127 -5.69 -14.49 3.57
CA GLY A 127 -4.69 -14.52 4.64
C GLY A 127 -4.19 -15.94 4.98
N ASP A 128 -5.01 -16.97 4.77
CA ASP A 128 -4.62 -18.38 4.97
C ASP A 128 -3.49 -18.84 4.02
N GLU A 129 -3.24 -18.08 2.96
CA GLU A 129 -2.18 -18.35 1.99
C GLU A 129 -0.86 -17.66 2.33
N LEU A 130 -0.80 -16.93 3.47
CA LEU A 130 0.34 -16.11 3.86
C LEU A 130 1.02 -16.63 5.11
N THR A 131 2.32 -16.32 5.22
CA THR A 131 3.14 -16.60 6.39
C THR A 131 3.17 -15.43 7.37
N GLY A 132 2.96 -14.21 6.88
CA GLY A 132 2.89 -12.99 7.70
C GLY A 132 2.67 -11.75 6.84
N ALA A 133 2.27 -10.64 7.48
CA ALA A 133 2.03 -9.37 6.79
C ALA A 133 2.60 -8.17 7.58
N THR A 134 3.22 -7.24 6.86
CA THR A 134 3.62 -5.94 7.38
C THR A 134 2.72 -4.86 6.80
N ILE A 135 2.09 -4.08 7.67
CA ILE A 135 1.22 -2.96 7.34
C ILE A 135 1.97 -1.67 7.71
N CYS A 136 2.28 -0.83 6.75
CA CYS A 136 3.05 0.39 6.95
C CYS A 136 2.25 1.64 6.58
N GLY A 137 2.18 2.64 7.45
CA GLY A 137 1.51 3.91 7.18
C GLY A 137 -0.02 3.77 6.98
N THR A 138 -0.65 2.93 7.80
CA THR A 138 -2.10 2.64 7.76
C THR A 138 -2.89 3.53 8.72
N THR A 139 -4.22 3.53 8.55
CA THR A 139 -5.15 4.11 9.52
C THR A 139 -6.36 3.21 9.75
N GLY A 140 -7.06 3.42 10.85
CA GLY A 140 -8.33 2.75 11.13
C GLY A 140 -9.46 3.37 10.33
N ILE A 141 -9.96 4.52 10.77
CA ILE A 141 -11.00 5.29 10.08
C ILE A 141 -10.32 6.46 9.37
N PHE A 142 -10.55 6.60 8.07
CA PHE A 142 -9.93 7.67 7.31
C PHE A 142 -10.78 8.95 7.40
N ARG A 143 -10.15 10.04 7.85
CA ARG A 143 -10.81 11.34 8.04
C ARG A 143 -11.44 11.85 6.74
N GLY A 144 -12.74 12.16 6.77
CA GLY A 144 -13.47 12.71 5.63
C GLY A 144 -13.94 11.69 4.58
N ALA A 145 -13.54 10.40 4.69
CA ALA A 145 -13.87 9.39 3.69
C ALA A 145 -15.37 9.24 3.50
N LYS A 146 -16.14 9.18 4.58
CA LYS A 146 -17.60 9.01 4.52
C LYS A 146 -18.29 10.16 3.80
N GLU A 147 -17.97 11.40 4.17
CA GLU A 147 -18.59 12.61 3.59
C GLU A 147 -18.26 12.76 2.11
N VAL A 148 -17.01 12.48 1.73
CA VAL A 148 -16.57 12.51 0.31
C VAL A 148 -17.20 11.34 -0.46
N GLY A 149 -17.28 10.15 0.15
CA GLY A 149 -17.91 8.97 -0.45
C GLY A 149 -19.39 9.17 -0.77
N GLU A 150 -20.16 9.81 0.14
CA GLU A 150 -21.58 10.14 -0.09
C GLU A 150 -21.74 11.08 -1.30
N LYS A 151 -20.91 12.12 -1.43
CA LYS A 151 -20.91 13.05 -2.58
C LYS A 151 -20.53 12.35 -3.88
N LEU A 152 -19.49 11.53 -3.86
CA LEU A 152 -19.04 10.77 -5.03
C LEU A 152 -20.10 9.79 -5.50
N LYS A 153 -20.80 9.15 -4.58
CA LYS A 153 -21.89 8.26 -4.94
C LYS A 153 -22.98 8.98 -5.74
N GLU A 154 -23.38 10.18 -5.34
CA GLU A 154 -24.36 11.00 -6.08
C GLU A 154 -23.86 11.35 -7.50
N VAL A 155 -22.57 11.69 -7.62
CA VAL A 155 -21.94 12.02 -8.91
C VAL A 155 -21.89 10.80 -9.82
N ILE A 156 -21.56 9.61 -9.28
CA ILE A 156 -21.52 8.36 -10.03
C ILE A 156 -22.92 7.92 -10.44
N ASP A 157 -23.91 8.01 -9.56
CA ASP A 157 -25.31 7.70 -9.85
C ASP A 157 -25.90 8.62 -10.95
N ALA A 158 -25.38 9.84 -11.08
CA ALA A 158 -25.70 10.79 -12.16
C ALA A 158 -24.99 10.48 -13.50
N GLY A 159 -24.10 9.48 -13.55
CA GLY A 159 -23.40 9.06 -14.76
C GLY A 159 -22.02 9.70 -14.97
N HIS A 160 -21.46 10.37 -13.97
CA HIS A 160 -20.18 11.09 -14.04
C HIS A 160 -19.01 10.32 -13.37
N GLY A 161 -19.10 9.00 -13.23
CA GLY A 161 -18.09 8.18 -12.57
C GLY A 161 -16.71 8.20 -13.25
N GLU A 162 -16.69 8.25 -14.57
CA GLU A 162 -15.47 8.25 -15.40
C GLU A 162 -14.82 9.63 -15.53
N GLU A 163 -15.44 10.68 -14.98
CA GLU A 163 -14.89 12.03 -15.02
C GLU A 163 -13.80 12.20 -13.96
N PHE A 164 -12.84 13.08 -14.27
CA PHE A 164 -11.69 13.37 -13.41
C PHE A 164 -11.93 14.73 -12.72
N ASN A 165 -12.31 14.70 -11.45
CA ASN A 165 -12.50 15.89 -10.64
C ASN A 165 -11.47 15.92 -9.48
N PRO A 166 -10.44 16.81 -9.55
CA PRO A 166 -9.42 16.90 -8.52
C PRO A 166 -9.94 17.42 -7.16
N GLU A 167 -11.15 18.01 -7.12
CA GLU A 167 -11.72 18.54 -5.90
C GLU A 167 -11.97 17.44 -4.86
N PHE A 168 -12.43 16.26 -5.28
CA PHE A 168 -12.70 15.15 -4.36
C PHE A 168 -11.41 14.59 -3.73
N ALA A 169 -10.35 14.40 -4.51
CA ALA A 169 -9.05 14.03 -3.97
C ALA A 169 -8.50 15.12 -3.03
N GLY A 170 -8.66 16.39 -3.40
CA GLY A 170 -8.27 17.53 -2.57
C GLY A 170 -9.05 17.60 -1.25
N GLU A 171 -10.36 17.33 -1.26
CA GLU A 171 -11.19 17.29 -0.05
C GLU A 171 -10.81 16.11 0.85
N LEU A 172 -10.51 14.96 0.26
CA LEU A 172 -10.14 13.75 0.98
C LEU A 172 -8.74 13.83 1.63
N MET A 173 -7.77 14.44 0.96
CA MET A 173 -6.35 14.40 1.34
C MET A 173 -5.72 15.75 1.69
N GLY A 174 -6.38 16.86 1.36
CA GLY A 174 -5.79 18.22 1.50
C GLY A 174 -5.45 18.64 2.94
N TRP A 175 -6.03 17.99 3.94
CA TRP A 175 -5.73 18.22 5.36
C TRP A 175 -4.40 17.63 5.84
N MET A 176 -3.79 16.72 5.06
CA MET A 176 -2.58 15.98 5.49
C MET A 176 -1.38 16.89 5.80
N CYS A 177 -1.31 18.08 5.20
CA CYS A 177 -0.26 19.05 5.47
C CYS A 177 -0.54 19.98 6.67
N GLU A 178 -1.66 19.85 7.40
CA GLU A 178 -2.04 20.76 8.50
C GLU A 178 -0.95 20.96 9.57
N ARG A 179 -0.10 19.96 9.81
CA ARG A 179 1.00 20.01 10.81
C ARG A 179 2.40 20.03 10.18
N CYS A 180 2.52 20.25 8.88
CA CYS A 180 3.82 20.18 8.21
C CYS A 180 4.65 21.47 8.28
N GLY A 181 4.09 22.57 8.79
CA GLY A 181 4.74 23.87 8.82
C GLY A 181 4.56 24.62 7.50
N GLU A 182 5.64 25.16 6.94
CA GLU A 182 5.59 25.85 5.65
C GLU A 182 5.35 24.85 4.52
N ILE A 183 4.37 25.12 3.67
CA ILE A 183 4.00 24.28 2.53
C ILE A 183 4.55 24.91 1.26
N SER A 184 5.33 24.19 0.50
CA SER A 184 5.94 24.63 -0.75
C SER A 184 5.54 23.78 -1.96
N ILE A 185 5.35 22.48 -1.78
CA ILE A 185 5.06 21.53 -2.85
C ILE A 185 3.65 20.93 -2.68
N GLY A 186 3.20 20.73 -1.42
CA GLY A 186 1.91 20.13 -1.10
C GLY A 186 2.00 18.64 -0.76
N ASN A 187 3.21 18.06 -0.78
CA ASN A 187 3.49 16.69 -0.37
C ASN A 187 4.39 16.59 0.88
N GLU A 188 4.52 17.68 1.65
CA GLU A 188 5.37 17.72 2.85
C GLU A 188 4.97 16.69 3.90
N TRP A 189 3.74 16.24 3.87
CA TRP A 189 3.23 15.21 4.78
C TRP A 189 3.86 13.82 4.58
N ILE A 190 4.41 13.50 3.40
CA ILE A 190 5.02 12.19 3.13
C ILE A 190 6.35 12.02 3.86
N CYS A 191 7.19 13.06 3.86
CA CYS A 191 8.52 13.04 4.44
C CYS A 191 8.94 14.46 4.84
N ALA A 192 9.77 14.62 5.87
CA ALA A 192 10.33 15.93 6.23
C ALA A 192 11.57 16.30 5.38
N ASP A 193 12.19 15.33 4.72
CA ASP A 193 13.34 15.57 3.83
C ASP A 193 12.87 16.20 2.51
N THR A 194 13.34 17.42 2.25
CA THR A 194 12.99 18.18 1.05
C THR A 194 13.50 17.55 -0.25
N TYR A 195 14.55 16.72 -0.19
CA TYR A 195 15.02 15.96 -1.33
C TYR A 195 13.96 14.90 -1.73
N VAL A 196 13.46 14.14 -0.75
CA VAL A 196 12.42 13.12 -0.96
C VAL A 196 11.13 13.76 -1.48
N GLN A 197 10.72 14.90 -0.90
CA GLN A 197 9.53 15.64 -1.36
C GLN A 197 9.64 16.05 -2.82
N ARG A 198 10.80 16.58 -3.22
CA ARG A 198 11.05 17.04 -4.59
C ARG A 198 11.15 15.88 -5.57
N ASP A 199 11.89 14.82 -5.21
CA ASP A 199 12.01 13.63 -6.03
C ASP A 199 10.63 13.00 -6.32
N HIS A 200 9.78 12.87 -5.28
CA HIS A 200 8.40 12.42 -5.44
C HIS A 200 7.57 13.34 -6.36
N ALA A 201 7.70 14.66 -6.22
CA ALA A 201 6.90 15.61 -7.01
C ALA A 201 7.35 15.69 -8.49
N GLU A 202 8.62 15.42 -8.76
CA GLU A 202 9.24 15.50 -10.09
C GLU A 202 9.29 14.13 -10.82
N ASP A 203 8.98 13.03 -10.15
CA ASP A 203 9.00 11.69 -10.75
C ASP A 203 7.89 11.56 -11.81
N PRO A 204 8.25 11.31 -13.09
CA PRO A 204 7.27 11.21 -14.17
C PRO A 204 6.35 10.00 -14.08
N PHE A 205 6.69 9.01 -13.24
CA PHE A 205 5.88 7.83 -12.99
C PHE A 205 4.96 7.96 -11.78
N ASP A 206 5.12 9.01 -10.97
CA ASP A 206 4.18 9.30 -9.90
C ASP A 206 2.91 9.92 -10.46
N ALA A 207 1.77 9.41 -10.02
CA ALA A 207 0.45 9.89 -10.42
C ALA A 207 -0.17 10.84 -9.39
N PHE A 208 0.57 11.20 -8.32
CA PHE A 208 0.03 11.98 -7.20
C PHE A 208 -0.50 13.37 -7.61
N THR A 209 0.15 14.00 -8.60
CA THR A 209 -0.30 15.29 -9.15
C THR A 209 -1.29 15.16 -10.32
N ARG A 210 -1.56 13.93 -10.77
CA ARG A 210 -2.51 13.65 -11.83
C ARG A 210 -3.91 13.46 -11.24
N PRO A 211 -4.95 13.92 -11.92
CA PRO A 211 -6.31 13.70 -11.44
C PRO A 211 -6.64 12.21 -11.46
N THR A 212 -7.44 11.79 -10.47
CA THR A 212 -7.99 10.44 -10.37
C THR A 212 -9.49 10.49 -10.71
N SER A 213 -10.02 9.47 -11.40
CA SER A 213 -11.43 9.42 -11.76
C SER A 213 -12.32 9.37 -10.50
N ASN A 214 -13.53 9.92 -10.62
CA ASN A 214 -14.48 9.94 -9.50
C ASN A 214 -14.76 8.53 -8.99
N ARG A 215 -14.90 7.56 -9.89
CA ARG A 215 -15.10 6.14 -9.56
C ARG A 215 -13.91 5.58 -8.78
N SER A 216 -12.70 5.84 -9.22
CA SER A 216 -11.49 5.31 -8.56
C SER A 216 -11.32 5.89 -7.15
N ILE A 217 -11.62 7.17 -6.92
CA ILE A 217 -11.64 7.75 -5.57
C ILE A 217 -12.75 7.12 -4.73
N TYR A 218 -13.92 6.89 -5.30
CA TYR A 218 -15.01 6.21 -4.62
C TYR A 218 -14.64 4.77 -4.24
N ASP A 219 -14.04 4.01 -5.15
CA ASP A 219 -13.58 2.64 -4.88
C ASP A 219 -12.48 2.61 -3.81
N PHE A 220 -11.59 3.61 -3.78
CA PHE A 220 -10.62 3.77 -2.70
C PHE A 220 -11.30 3.97 -1.33
N ILE A 221 -12.31 4.82 -1.27
CA ILE A 221 -13.09 5.03 -0.04
C ILE A 221 -13.82 3.75 0.36
N GLN A 222 -14.46 3.06 -0.59
CA GLN A 222 -15.15 1.80 -0.32
C GLN A 222 -14.21 0.70 0.18
N MET A 223 -12.98 0.62 -0.33
CA MET A 223 -11.95 -0.30 0.17
C MET A 223 -11.63 0.02 1.64
N MET A 224 -11.43 1.30 1.98
CA MET A 224 -11.15 1.71 3.37
C MET A 224 -12.31 1.33 4.31
N GLU A 225 -13.57 1.60 3.93
CA GLU A 225 -14.75 1.27 4.74
C GLU A 225 -14.90 -0.24 4.98
N GLN A 226 -14.53 -1.07 4.01
CA GLN A 226 -14.66 -2.53 4.12
C GLN A 226 -13.64 -3.18 5.07
N ILE A 227 -12.53 -2.49 5.32
CA ILE A 227 -11.46 -2.94 6.21
C ILE A 227 -11.52 -2.26 7.59
N GLU A 228 -12.65 -1.71 7.98
CA GLU A 228 -12.86 -1.09 9.28
C GLU A 228 -13.44 -2.04 10.31
N GLY A 229 -13.05 -1.80 11.57
CA GLY A 229 -13.65 -2.42 12.76
C GLY A 229 -13.29 -3.89 12.97
N THR A 230 -13.87 -4.43 14.06
CA THR A 230 -13.65 -5.84 14.43
C THR A 230 -14.26 -6.81 13.41
N LYS A 231 -15.30 -6.40 12.66
CA LYS A 231 -15.89 -7.23 11.60
C LYS A 231 -14.92 -7.53 10.46
N TRP A 232 -14.02 -6.61 10.15
CA TRP A 232 -12.92 -6.87 9.24
C TRP A 232 -11.89 -7.80 9.90
N ALA A 233 -11.47 -7.49 11.13
CA ALA A 233 -10.47 -8.27 11.85
C ALA A 233 -10.89 -9.74 12.04
N GLU A 234 -12.18 -10.02 12.25
CA GLU A 234 -12.74 -11.38 12.37
C GLU A 234 -12.56 -12.23 11.08
N LYS A 235 -12.32 -11.60 9.93
CA LYS A 235 -12.07 -12.30 8.66
C LYS A 235 -10.59 -12.68 8.47
N VAL A 236 -9.70 -12.02 9.21
CA VAL A 236 -8.26 -12.29 9.14
C VAL A 236 -7.98 -13.63 9.85
N PRO A 237 -7.12 -14.52 9.30
CA PRO A 237 -6.74 -15.74 10.01
C PRO A 237 -6.09 -15.43 11.35
N ILE A 238 -6.59 -16.09 12.41
CA ILE A 238 -6.22 -15.81 13.80
C ILE A 238 -4.72 -15.97 14.08
N ASP A 239 -4.09 -16.90 13.38
CA ASP A 239 -2.67 -17.26 13.56
C ASP A 239 -1.74 -16.48 12.62
N LEU A 240 -2.27 -15.60 11.75
CA LEU A 240 -1.45 -14.79 10.85
C LEU A 240 -0.68 -13.72 11.64
N PRO A 241 0.67 -13.78 11.69
CA PRO A 241 1.46 -12.74 12.32
C PRO A 241 1.37 -11.41 11.56
N ILE A 242 1.15 -10.32 12.30
CA ILE A 242 1.01 -8.97 11.72
C ILE A 242 1.99 -8.00 12.39
N TYR A 243 2.73 -7.28 11.56
CA TYR A 243 3.60 -6.17 11.96
C TYR A 243 3.04 -4.85 11.46
N ASN A 244 2.56 -3.98 12.36
CA ASN A 244 1.94 -2.70 12.05
C ASN A 244 2.89 -1.57 12.41
N ILE A 245 3.39 -0.82 11.42
CA ILE A 245 4.42 0.21 11.58
C ILE A 245 4.04 1.54 10.93
N ALA A 246 4.44 2.64 11.55
CA ALA A 246 4.24 3.99 11.00
C ALA A 246 5.16 5.00 11.68
N GLY A 247 5.24 6.21 11.12
CA GLY A 247 5.77 7.37 11.84
C GLY A 247 4.73 7.93 12.82
N ASP A 248 5.18 8.48 13.96
CA ASP A 248 4.26 9.13 14.91
C ASP A 248 3.83 10.55 14.47
N GLN A 249 4.47 11.07 13.40
CA GLN A 249 4.09 12.31 12.72
C GLN A 249 3.35 12.07 11.40
N ASP A 250 2.94 10.85 11.14
CA ASP A 250 2.17 10.48 9.95
C ASP A 250 0.72 10.94 10.07
N PRO A 251 0.25 11.89 9.21
CA PRO A 251 -1.14 12.33 9.23
C PRO A 251 -2.13 11.25 8.79
N VAL A 252 -1.74 10.35 7.87
CA VAL A 252 -2.59 9.25 7.42
C VAL A 252 -2.98 8.35 8.61
N GLY A 253 -2.01 8.02 9.46
CA GLY A 253 -2.23 7.28 10.70
C GLY A 253 -2.81 8.11 11.84
N GLU A 254 -3.29 9.34 11.57
CA GLU A 254 -3.75 10.29 12.57
C GLU A 254 -2.75 10.43 13.73
N TYR A 255 -1.48 10.58 13.36
CA TYR A 255 -0.37 10.74 14.34
C TYR A 255 -0.30 9.58 15.35
N GLY A 256 -0.52 8.36 14.87
CA GLY A 256 -0.50 7.11 15.62
C GLY A 256 -1.86 6.62 16.12
N VAL A 257 -2.87 7.49 16.23
CA VAL A 257 -4.21 7.09 16.72
C VAL A 257 -4.83 6.03 15.82
N GLY A 258 -4.85 6.25 14.51
CA GLY A 258 -5.39 5.32 13.52
C GLY A 258 -4.60 4.01 13.44
N VAL A 259 -3.28 4.08 13.62
CA VAL A 259 -2.41 2.89 13.65
C VAL A 259 -2.77 1.98 14.82
N TYR A 260 -2.89 2.54 16.03
CA TYR A 260 -3.31 1.77 17.20
C TYR A 260 -4.77 1.30 17.10
N GLN A 261 -5.63 2.03 16.41
CA GLN A 261 -7.02 1.61 16.18
C GLN A 261 -7.06 0.29 15.40
N VAL A 262 -6.28 0.16 14.31
CA VAL A 262 -6.15 -1.08 13.53
C VAL A 262 -5.61 -2.22 14.40
N SER A 263 -4.54 -1.99 15.14
CA SER A 263 -3.96 -2.98 16.04
C SER A 263 -4.96 -3.43 17.12
N ASN A 264 -5.72 -2.48 17.68
CA ASN A 264 -6.74 -2.79 18.69
C ASN A 264 -7.90 -3.63 18.15
N TRP A 265 -8.35 -3.41 16.92
CA TRP A 265 -9.37 -4.26 16.31
C TRP A 265 -8.89 -5.71 16.18
N LEU A 266 -7.66 -5.91 15.73
CA LEU A 266 -7.04 -7.22 15.63
C LEU A 266 -6.86 -7.87 17.01
N ILE A 267 -6.37 -7.14 18.01
CA ILE A 267 -6.18 -7.65 19.38
C ILE A 267 -7.54 -8.01 20.02
N GLN A 268 -8.58 -7.21 19.80
CA GLN A 268 -9.94 -7.49 20.32
C GLN A 268 -10.54 -8.79 19.75
N THR A 269 -10.12 -9.17 18.55
CA THR A 269 -10.53 -10.43 17.91
C THR A 269 -9.56 -11.59 18.17
N GLY A 270 -8.54 -11.37 19.02
CA GLY A 270 -7.64 -12.41 19.51
C GLY A 270 -6.33 -12.57 18.73
N HIS A 271 -6.07 -11.70 17.72
CA HIS A 271 -4.83 -11.77 16.94
C HIS A 271 -3.62 -11.28 17.72
N THR A 272 -2.44 -11.80 17.35
CA THR A 272 -1.15 -11.28 17.82
C THR A 272 -0.62 -10.26 16.81
N VAL A 273 -0.49 -8.99 17.28
CA VAL A 273 0.00 -7.87 16.46
C VAL A 273 1.19 -7.23 17.16
N THR A 274 2.28 -7.06 16.42
CA THR A 274 3.39 -6.20 16.86
C THR A 274 3.22 -4.81 16.25
N THR A 275 3.15 -3.78 17.09
CA THR A 275 2.99 -2.39 16.64
C THR A 275 4.24 -1.58 17.01
N LYS A 276 4.79 -0.84 16.04
CA LYS A 276 5.92 0.06 16.27
C LYS A 276 5.68 1.41 15.61
N LEU A 277 5.77 2.49 16.39
CA LEU A 277 5.83 3.85 15.88
C LEU A 277 7.28 4.37 15.91
N TYR A 278 7.69 4.99 14.81
CA TYR A 278 8.98 5.67 14.67
C TYR A 278 8.80 7.15 15.02
N SER A 279 9.44 7.58 16.12
CA SER A 279 9.20 8.91 16.67
C SER A 279 9.89 10.01 15.88
N GLY A 280 9.13 11.06 15.54
CA GLY A 280 9.59 12.22 14.77
C GLY A 280 9.47 12.06 13.24
N TYR A 281 8.98 10.93 12.75
CA TYR A 281 8.91 10.63 11.32
C TYR A 281 7.48 10.69 10.78
N ARG A 282 7.33 11.15 9.53
CA ARG A 282 6.07 11.27 8.81
C ARG A 282 5.72 9.96 8.09
N HIS A 283 4.98 10.02 7.03
CA HIS A 283 4.35 8.90 6.35
C HIS A 283 5.31 7.86 5.75
N GLU A 284 6.33 8.33 5.01
CA GLU A 284 7.29 7.45 4.32
C GLU A 284 8.51 7.13 5.21
N ILE A 285 8.32 6.39 6.31
CA ILE A 285 9.42 6.04 7.23
C ILE A 285 10.57 5.31 6.55
N HIS A 286 10.31 4.61 5.46
CA HIS A 286 11.29 3.88 4.66
C HIS A 286 12.14 4.80 3.75
N ASN A 287 11.75 6.04 3.54
CA ASN A 287 12.45 7.00 2.69
C ASN A 287 13.27 8.06 3.46
N TYR A 288 13.38 7.92 4.78
CA TYR A 288 14.30 8.74 5.57
C TYR A 288 15.69 8.12 5.65
N ALA A 289 16.72 8.85 5.21
CA ALA A 289 18.10 8.36 5.14
C ALA A 289 18.61 7.83 6.51
N GLU A 290 18.20 8.45 7.61
CA GLU A 290 18.65 8.13 8.97
C GLU A 290 18.00 6.89 9.57
N ILE A 291 16.77 6.50 9.16
CA ILE A 291 16.07 5.34 9.77
C ILE A 291 15.71 4.23 8.80
N LYS A 292 15.80 4.44 7.48
CA LYS A 292 15.39 3.42 6.50
C LYS A 292 15.99 2.03 6.77
N ASN A 293 17.26 1.99 7.17
CA ASN A 293 17.93 0.73 7.48
C ASN A 293 17.35 0.06 8.74
N GLU A 294 16.91 0.83 9.73
CA GLU A 294 16.23 0.31 10.94
C GLU A 294 14.84 -0.23 10.59
N VAL A 295 14.11 0.46 9.71
CA VAL A 295 12.80 0.04 9.22
C VAL A 295 12.93 -1.30 8.48
N GLU A 296 13.84 -1.37 7.51
CA GLU A 296 14.13 -2.57 6.73
C GLU A 296 14.57 -3.74 7.61
N ALA A 297 15.51 -3.50 8.54
CA ALA A 297 15.98 -4.52 9.47
C ALA A 297 14.85 -5.01 10.40
N GLY A 298 13.94 -4.12 10.81
CA GLY A 298 12.78 -4.48 11.63
C GLY A 298 11.82 -5.41 10.89
N ILE A 299 11.55 -5.15 9.60
CA ILE A 299 10.70 -5.99 8.76
C ILE A 299 11.36 -7.35 8.51
N ILE A 300 12.68 -7.35 8.21
CA ILE A 300 13.45 -8.59 8.01
C ILE A 300 13.46 -9.43 9.30
N ALA A 301 13.69 -8.81 10.45
CA ALA A 301 13.69 -9.49 11.75
C ALA A 301 12.30 -10.09 12.08
N PHE A 302 11.21 -9.40 11.74
CA PHE A 302 9.87 -9.94 11.88
C PHE A 302 9.68 -11.20 11.02
N MET A 303 10.04 -11.15 9.75
CA MET A 303 9.91 -12.30 8.85
C MET A 303 10.81 -13.47 9.28
N ASP A 304 12.07 -13.19 9.65
CA ASP A 304 13.03 -14.21 10.10
C ASP A 304 12.59 -14.87 11.42
N GLY A 305 11.98 -14.10 12.32
CA GLY A 305 11.44 -14.61 13.57
C GLY A 305 10.29 -15.61 13.40
N ILE A 306 9.53 -15.50 12.31
CA ILE A 306 8.45 -16.44 11.97
C ILE A 306 9.03 -17.74 11.36
N LEU A 307 10.16 -17.65 10.64
CA LEU A 307 10.80 -18.79 9.98
C LEU A 307 11.72 -19.61 10.90
N SER A 308 12.03 -19.10 12.11
CA SER A 308 12.89 -19.75 13.09
C SER A 308 12.11 -20.70 13.98
#